data_de6329290784945f025e7df4929bb9cd
#
_entry.id   de6329290784945f025e7df4929bb9cd
#
_cell.length_a   1.000
_cell.length_b   1.000
_cell.length_c   1.000
_cell.angle_alpha   90.00
_cell.angle_beta   90.00
_cell.angle_gamma   90.00
#
_symmetry.space_group_name_H-M   'P 1'
#
loop_
_entity.id
_entity.type
_entity.pdbx_description
1 polymer ?
#
loop_
_entity_poly.entity_id
_entity_poly.type
_entity_poly.pdbx_seq_one_letter_code
_entity_poly.pdbx_strand_id
1 'polypeptide(L)'
;VLILAMAIILPGGRISLLITDSFQGLLCYPIFVAIVIYIMCNFSWSTEIEPVMLDRIHGESFLNPFDIESLRDFNIFALCVSLFSGVMNRASWIGNDTTNSAITPHEQKMAGILGAWRNGFSMLMCLVVAITIITIMNHKNFAGVARSIRLELCQQVLSETIEDPQIQDRIQQKLSEIPEQYHEIGRDEPLSQKKNLDTPYLDTVYEQLQGTEDGNLNFQKFRSLYNQMMMSVSLRKIFPVGLMGLFCLLMISLLISTDDSRIFNASTTLVQDCILPFLKAPLSPKRHLQLVKLASIGVAVFFLVCSLFFVNLDYINMFLTIMFGIWMAGSGPLMIFGLYSRFGNTVGAYCSLIAGSGITVLG
;
A
#
# COMPACT_ATOMS: atom_id res chain seq x y z
N VAL A 1 -10.03 11.40 -7.31
CA VAL A 1 -8.60 11.67 -7.03
C VAL A 1 -7.92 12.19 -8.29
N LEU A 2 -7.90 11.46 -9.43
CA LEU A 2 -7.24 11.87 -10.67
C LEU A 2 -7.65 13.28 -11.18
N ILE A 3 -8.93 13.64 -11.09
CA ILE A 3 -9.42 14.97 -11.48
C ILE A 3 -8.79 16.06 -10.59
N LEU A 4 -8.69 15.82 -9.28
CA LEU A 4 -8.06 16.76 -8.35
C LEU A 4 -6.56 16.87 -8.60
N ALA A 5 -5.86 15.76 -8.83
CA ALA A 5 -4.45 15.76 -9.21
C ALA A 5 -4.21 16.56 -10.50
N MET A 6 -5.04 16.37 -11.53
CA MET A 6 -4.96 17.14 -12.76
C MET A 6 -5.26 18.63 -12.58
N ALA A 7 -6.19 18.98 -11.68
CA ALA A 7 -6.48 20.39 -11.36
C ALA A 7 -5.28 21.10 -10.70
N ILE A 8 -4.40 20.38 -10.04
CA ILE A 8 -3.15 20.91 -9.45
C ILE A 8 -2.06 21.03 -10.54
N ILE A 9 -1.87 20.00 -11.37
CA ILE A 9 -0.77 19.93 -12.33
C ILE A 9 -0.96 20.91 -13.50
N LEU A 10 -2.15 20.98 -14.09
CA LEU A 10 -2.38 21.71 -15.34
C LEU A 10 -2.14 23.22 -15.21
N PRO A 11 -2.58 23.92 -14.14
CA PRO A 11 -2.33 25.37 -14.02
C PRO A 11 -0.88 25.69 -13.64
N GLY A 12 -0.33 25.05 -12.63
CA GLY A 12 0.92 25.44 -11.97
C GLY A 12 2.12 24.56 -12.23
N GLY A 13 1.93 23.39 -12.87
CA GLY A 13 2.99 22.45 -13.15
C GLY A 13 3.77 22.04 -11.89
N ARG A 14 5.09 21.98 -11.99
CA ARG A 14 6.01 21.54 -10.91
C ARG A 14 5.94 22.40 -9.65
N ILE A 15 5.78 23.71 -9.79
CA ILE A 15 5.76 24.63 -8.65
C ILE A 15 4.51 24.40 -7.81
N SER A 16 3.36 24.27 -8.46
CA SER A 16 2.10 23.96 -7.77
C SER A 16 2.17 22.63 -7.02
N LEU A 17 2.73 21.62 -7.67
CA LEU A 17 2.91 20.29 -7.08
C LEU A 17 3.78 20.36 -5.80
N LEU A 18 4.95 21.00 -5.85
CA LEU A 18 5.84 21.12 -4.69
C LEU A 18 5.22 21.89 -3.53
N ILE A 19 4.43 22.94 -3.83
CA ILE A 19 3.72 23.73 -2.82
C ILE A 19 2.62 22.87 -2.17
N THR A 20 1.79 22.20 -2.95
CA THR A 20 0.72 21.34 -2.43
C THR A 20 1.26 20.18 -1.62
N ASP A 21 2.32 19.50 -2.08
CA ASP A 21 2.99 18.44 -1.33
C ASP A 21 3.55 18.91 0.02
N SER A 22 4.08 20.14 0.06
CA SER A 22 4.58 20.74 1.30
C SER A 22 3.45 20.99 2.30
N PHE A 23 2.32 21.55 1.85
CA PHE A 23 1.14 21.74 2.70
C PHE A 23 0.53 20.42 3.17
N GLN A 24 0.42 19.44 2.29
CA GLN A 24 -0.07 18.12 2.64
C GLN A 24 0.85 17.43 3.66
N GLY A 25 2.16 17.51 3.48
CA GLY A 25 3.13 17.01 4.44
C GLY A 25 2.99 17.67 5.81
N LEU A 26 2.84 18.99 5.86
CA LEU A 26 2.63 19.72 7.11
C LEU A 26 1.33 19.33 7.82
N LEU A 27 0.28 19.01 7.08
CA LEU A 27 -1.01 18.57 7.61
C LEU A 27 -0.96 17.11 8.10
N CYS A 28 -0.28 16.23 7.36
CA CYS A 28 -0.27 14.80 7.64
C CYS A 28 0.42 14.44 8.96
N TYR A 29 1.53 15.11 9.32
CA TYR A 29 2.28 14.77 10.54
C TYR A 29 1.51 14.98 11.84
N PRO A 30 0.83 16.12 12.08
CA PRO A 30 -0.01 16.29 13.27
C PRO A 30 -1.12 15.24 13.35
N ILE A 31 -1.70 14.82 12.21
CA ILE A 31 -2.72 13.78 12.17
C ILE A 31 -2.13 12.44 12.57
N PHE A 32 -0.95 12.07 12.06
CA PHE A 32 -0.24 10.86 12.46
C PHE A 32 0.04 10.83 13.96
N VAL A 33 0.54 11.93 14.50
CA VAL A 33 0.80 12.05 15.94
C VAL A 33 -0.50 11.91 16.74
N ALA A 34 -1.58 12.55 16.31
CA ALA A 34 -2.89 12.44 16.97
C ALA A 34 -3.41 11.00 17.00
N ILE A 35 -3.26 10.24 15.90
CA ILE A 35 -3.64 8.83 15.82
C ILE A 35 -2.83 8.00 16.81
N VAL A 36 -1.51 8.16 16.82
CA VAL A 36 -0.63 7.40 17.74
C VAL A 36 -0.96 7.73 19.20
N ILE A 37 -1.13 9.00 19.55
CA ILE A 37 -1.51 9.42 20.89
C ILE A 37 -2.87 8.80 21.27
N TYR A 38 -3.86 8.85 20.39
CA TYR A 38 -5.16 8.24 20.64
C TYR A 38 -5.04 6.76 20.95
N ILE A 39 -4.28 6.01 20.16
CA ILE A 39 -4.05 4.58 20.37
C ILE A 39 -3.37 4.34 21.72
N MET A 40 -2.29 5.06 22.00
CA MET A 40 -1.55 4.90 23.27
C MET A 40 -2.35 5.29 24.51
N CYS A 41 -3.35 6.17 24.39
CA CYS A 41 -4.24 6.54 25.49
C CYS A 41 -5.39 5.54 25.72
N ASN A 42 -5.83 4.83 24.66
CA ASN A 42 -7.00 3.96 24.73
C ASN A 42 -6.68 2.47 24.83
N PHE A 43 -5.45 2.08 24.50
CA PHE A 43 -5.00 0.68 24.55
C PHE A 43 -3.79 0.56 25.48
N SER A 44 -3.87 -0.39 26.40
CA SER A 44 -2.76 -0.66 27.32
C SER A 44 -1.70 -1.52 26.62
N TRP A 45 -0.47 -0.97 26.55
CA TRP A 45 0.62 -1.71 25.94
C TRP A 45 0.91 -3.03 26.66
N SER A 46 1.11 -2.97 27.99
CA SER A 46 1.56 -4.11 28.77
C SER A 46 0.49 -5.18 29.04
N THR A 47 -0.80 -4.81 29.02
CA THR A 47 -1.88 -5.75 29.37
C THR A 47 -2.67 -6.24 28.16
N GLU A 48 -2.63 -5.54 27.03
CA GLU A 48 -3.44 -5.86 25.85
C GLU A 48 -2.60 -6.08 24.60
N ILE A 49 -1.68 -5.16 24.27
CA ILE A 49 -0.91 -5.24 23.03
C ILE A 49 0.23 -6.23 23.12
N GLU A 50 1.10 -6.05 24.10
CA GLU A 50 2.29 -6.87 24.27
C GLU A 50 1.99 -8.38 24.46
N PRO A 51 1.00 -8.81 25.24
CA PRO A 51 0.66 -10.22 25.36
C PRO A 51 0.24 -10.85 24.05
N VAL A 52 -0.52 -10.14 23.20
CA VAL A 52 -0.91 -10.62 21.87
C VAL A 52 0.29 -10.73 20.95
N MET A 53 1.23 -9.80 21.03
CA MET A 53 2.43 -9.79 20.19
C MET A 53 3.46 -10.84 20.62
N LEU A 54 3.52 -11.17 21.91
CA LEU A 54 4.39 -12.21 22.48
C LEU A 54 3.84 -13.63 22.33
N ASP A 55 2.54 -13.79 22.11
CA ASP A 55 1.88 -15.09 21.99
C ASP A 55 2.18 -15.76 20.62
N ARG A 56 3.46 -15.97 20.36
CA ARG A 56 3.99 -16.55 19.12
C ARG A 56 4.94 -17.69 19.44
N ILE A 57 5.05 -18.67 18.52
CA ILE A 57 6.05 -19.74 18.65
C ILE A 57 7.45 -19.18 18.38
N HIS A 58 8.45 -19.90 18.87
CA HIS A 58 9.86 -19.61 18.56
C HIS A 58 10.07 -19.60 17.04
N GLY A 59 10.75 -18.60 16.53
CA GLY A 59 10.98 -18.41 15.11
C GLY A 59 9.90 -17.58 14.38
N GLU A 60 8.83 -17.13 15.07
CA GLU A 60 7.75 -16.31 14.47
C GLU A 60 7.45 -15.05 15.29
N SER A 61 8.43 -14.48 15.95
CA SER A 61 8.24 -13.31 16.82
C SER A 61 7.84 -12.07 16.03
N PHE A 62 6.88 -11.30 16.57
CA PHE A 62 6.55 -9.96 16.07
C PHE A 62 7.37 -8.84 16.73
N LEU A 63 8.03 -9.12 17.85
CA LEU A 63 8.80 -8.13 18.61
C LEU A 63 10.31 -8.31 18.48
N ASN A 64 10.79 -9.55 18.35
CA ASN A 64 12.22 -9.84 18.23
C ASN A 64 12.60 -10.07 16.77
N PRO A 65 13.33 -9.13 16.13
CA PRO A 65 13.73 -9.26 14.72
C PRO A 65 14.74 -10.39 14.46
N PHE A 66 15.30 -11.01 15.50
CA PHE A 66 16.22 -12.13 15.38
C PHE A 66 15.55 -13.49 15.58
N ASP A 67 14.27 -13.52 15.95
CA ASP A 67 13.47 -14.72 16.18
C ASP A 67 12.38 -14.85 15.11
N ILE A 68 12.80 -14.96 13.83
CA ILE A 68 11.93 -14.96 12.65
C ILE A 68 12.22 -16.13 11.71
N GLU A 69 12.95 -17.14 12.14
CA GLU A 69 13.46 -18.22 11.29
C GLU A 69 12.35 -19.12 10.71
N SER A 70 11.24 -19.26 11.43
CA SER A 70 10.11 -20.10 11.03
C SER A 70 9.06 -19.34 10.20
N LEU A 71 9.19 -18.02 10.07
CA LEU A 71 8.28 -17.24 9.22
C LEU A 71 8.51 -17.59 7.75
N ARG A 72 7.46 -18.07 7.09
CA ARG A 72 7.50 -18.50 5.70
C ARG A 72 7.94 -17.38 4.75
N ASP A 73 7.35 -16.20 4.94
CA ASP A 73 7.49 -15.07 4.02
C ASP A 73 8.42 -13.99 4.56
N PHE A 74 8.95 -14.14 5.78
CA PHE A 74 9.79 -13.15 6.44
C PHE A 74 10.86 -13.83 7.30
N ASN A 75 11.94 -14.26 6.67
CA ASN A 75 13.13 -14.85 7.32
C ASN A 75 14.35 -13.94 7.09
N ILE A 76 15.51 -14.32 7.65
CA ILE A 76 16.77 -13.56 7.49
C ILE A 76 17.13 -13.36 6.01
N PHE A 77 16.90 -14.37 5.16
CA PHE A 77 17.12 -14.27 3.73
C PHE A 77 16.19 -13.22 3.10
N ALA A 78 14.89 -13.26 3.41
CA ALA A 78 13.91 -12.27 2.95
C ALA A 78 14.26 -10.86 3.44
N LEU A 79 14.77 -10.72 4.67
CA LEU A 79 15.26 -9.44 5.18
C LEU A 79 16.44 -8.91 4.34
N CYS A 80 17.43 -9.74 4.05
CA CYS A 80 18.55 -9.36 3.20
C CYS A 80 18.08 -8.98 1.78
N VAL A 81 17.16 -9.75 1.20
CA VAL A 81 16.57 -9.45 -0.10
C VAL A 81 15.79 -8.13 -0.05
N SER A 82 15.04 -7.86 1.01
CA SER A 82 14.30 -6.60 1.18
C SER A 82 15.23 -5.39 1.29
N LEU A 83 16.33 -5.50 2.01
CA LEU A 83 17.36 -4.45 2.09
C LEU A 83 17.97 -4.17 0.71
N PHE A 84 18.35 -5.24 0.00
CA PHE A 84 18.89 -5.12 -1.35
C PHE A 84 17.88 -4.51 -2.33
N SER A 85 16.65 -4.98 -2.29
CA SER A 85 15.54 -4.44 -3.09
C SER A 85 15.28 -2.96 -2.77
N GLY A 86 15.39 -2.56 -1.49
CA GLY A 86 15.29 -1.16 -1.08
C GLY A 86 16.36 -0.27 -1.72
N VAL A 87 17.61 -0.75 -1.79
CA VAL A 87 18.71 -0.05 -2.48
C VAL A 87 18.44 0.04 -3.98
N MET A 88 18.02 -1.07 -4.62
CA MET A 88 17.70 -1.11 -6.05
C MET A 88 16.53 -0.20 -6.39
N ASN A 89 15.49 -0.22 -5.59
CA ASN A 89 14.34 0.66 -5.74
C ASN A 89 14.76 2.13 -5.65
N ARG A 90 15.57 2.50 -4.67
CA ARG A 90 16.07 3.87 -4.54
C ARG A 90 16.94 4.28 -5.73
N ALA A 91 17.80 3.40 -6.21
CA ALA A 91 18.63 3.64 -7.39
C ALA A 91 17.79 3.87 -8.65
N SER A 92 16.73 3.10 -8.85
CA SER A 92 15.86 3.21 -10.03
C SER A 92 15.09 4.54 -10.12
N TRP A 93 14.96 5.27 -8.99
CA TRP A 93 14.30 6.57 -8.93
C TRP A 93 15.24 7.79 -8.95
N ILE A 94 16.54 7.61 -9.15
CA ILE A 94 17.53 8.70 -9.11
C ILE A 94 17.24 9.80 -10.15
N GLY A 95 16.71 9.47 -11.30
CA GLY A 95 16.37 10.42 -12.37
C GLY A 95 15.03 11.13 -12.22
N ASN A 96 14.34 11.01 -11.10
CA ASN A 96 13.02 11.60 -10.90
C ASN A 96 13.08 13.13 -10.83
N ASP A 97 12.31 13.79 -11.68
CA ASP A 97 12.22 15.26 -11.80
C ASP A 97 11.87 15.96 -10.49
N THR A 98 10.99 15.37 -9.69
CA THR A 98 10.56 15.95 -8.41
C THR A 98 11.71 15.98 -7.42
N THR A 99 12.51 14.91 -7.37
CA THR A 99 13.68 14.80 -6.49
C THR A 99 14.81 15.75 -6.92
N ASN A 100 14.93 16.01 -8.21
CA ASN A 100 16.00 16.84 -8.80
C ASN A 100 15.65 18.33 -8.85
N SER A 101 14.66 18.80 -8.05
CA SER A 101 14.22 20.20 -8.04
C SER A 101 15.09 21.13 -7.18
N ALA A 102 15.99 20.58 -6.38
CA ALA A 102 16.84 21.37 -5.49
C ALA A 102 17.79 22.29 -6.28
N ILE A 103 18.08 23.48 -5.75
CA ILE A 103 18.96 24.47 -6.37
C ILE A 103 20.40 23.95 -6.33
N THR A 104 20.78 23.28 -5.26
CA THR A 104 22.15 22.78 -5.06
C THR A 104 22.17 21.27 -4.78
N PRO A 105 23.24 20.55 -5.15
CA PRO A 105 23.42 19.13 -4.80
C PRO A 105 23.37 18.87 -3.28
N HIS A 106 23.81 19.84 -2.48
CA HIS A 106 23.75 19.73 -1.02
C HIS A 106 22.31 19.72 -0.50
N GLU A 107 21.46 20.62 -0.98
CA GLU A 107 20.02 20.66 -0.62
C GLU A 107 19.31 19.38 -1.05
N GLN A 108 19.62 18.86 -2.23
CA GLN A 108 19.06 17.59 -2.68
C GLN A 108 19.44 16.42 -1.77
N LYS A 109 20.71 16.36 -1.34
CA LYS A 109 21.18 15.34 -0.39
C LYS A 109 20.47 15.48 0.96
N MET A 110 20.34 16.69 1.49
CA MET A 110 19.66 16.95 2.75
C MET A 110 18.18 16.61 2.66
N ALA A 111 17.49 16.97 1.57
CA ALA A 111 16.11 16.60 1.32
C ALA A 111 15.91 15.07 1.30
N GLY A 112 16.87 14.33 0.71
CA GLY A 112 16.86 12.87 0.71
C GLY A 112 16.99 12.26 2.11
N ILE A 113 17.90 12.81 2.94
CA ILE A 113 18.09 12.36 4.34
C ILE A 113 16.84 12.65 5.18
N LEU A 114 16.32 13.86 5.10
CA LEU A 114 15.08 14.25 5.81
C LEU A 114 13.88 13.42 5.35
N GLY A 115 13.80 13.12 4.05
CA GLY A 115 12.78 12.24 3.49
C GLY A 115 12.85 10.82 4.04
N ALA A 116 14.04 10.26 4.26
CA ALA A 116 14.23 8.95 4.86
C ALA A 116 13.75 8.91 6.33
N TRP A 117 14.09 9.92 7.13
CA TRP A 117 13.58 10.09 8.49
C TRP A 117 12.06 10.16 8.54
N ARG A 118 11.49 10.98 7.67
CA ARG A 118 10.06 11.15 7.53
C ARG A 118 9.36 9.83 7.21
N ASN A 119 9.90 9.07 6.26
CA ASN A 119 9.33 7.78 5.87
C ASN A 119 9.36 6.77 7.02
N GLY A 120 10.44 6.73 7.81
CA GLY A 120 10.53 5.89 9.01
C GLY A 120 9.41 6.17 10.01
N PHE A 121 9.10 7.44 10.27
CA PHE A 121 8.00 7.82 11.17
C PHE A 121 6.64 7.34 10.63
N SER A 122 6.39 7.51 9.34
CA SER A 122 5.15 7.04 8.72
C SER A 122 5.01 5.51 8.78
N MET A 123 6.10 4.78 8.61
CA MET A 123 6.11 3.32 8.77
C MET A 123 5.80 2.88 10.20
N LEU A 124 6.38 3.54 11.20
CA LEU A 124 6.08 3.26 12.61
C LEU A 124 4.60 3.48 12.92
N MET A 125 4.00 4.53 12.40
CA MET A 125 2.56 4.75 12.56
C MET A 125 1.72 3.63 11.94
N CYS A 126 2.05 3.20 10.73
CA CYS A 126 1.35 2.07 10.10
C CYS A 126 1.47 0.78 10.93
N LEU A 127 2.65 0.52 11.50
CA LEU A 127 2.86 -0.62 12.40
C LEU A 127 2.01 -0.52 13.66
N VAL A 128 1.95 0.63 14.32
CA VAL A 128 1.12 0.84 15.52
C VAL A 128 -0.35 0.59 15.23
N VAL A 129 -0.85 1.08 14.10
CA VAL A 129 -2.23 0.83 13.66
C VAL A 129 -2.48 -0.66 13.41
N ALA A 130 -1.58 -1.33 12.68
CA ALA A 130 -1.70 -2.76 12.38
C ALA A 130 -1.70 -3.62 13.65
N ILE A 131 -0.77 -3.37 14.58
CA ILE A 131 -0.67 -4.04 15.89
C ILE A 131 -1.96 -3.85 16.68
N THR A 132 -2.51 -2.64 16.69
CA THR A 132 -3.77 -2.34 17.40
C THR A 132 -4.93 -3.16 16.83
N ILE A 133 -5.05 -3.26 15.51
CA ILE A 133 -6.11 -4.06 14.86
C ILE A 133 -5.94 -5.54 15.20
N ILE A 134 -4.72 -6.08 15.15
CA ILE A 134 -4.44 -7.47 15.53
C ILE A 134 -4.85 -7.71 16.99
N THR A 135 -4.53 -6.78 17.88
CA THR A 135 -4.91 -6.88 19.30
C THR A 135 -6.43 -6.92 19.47
N ILE A 136 -7.17 -6.02 18.84
CA ILE A 136 -8.63 -5.96 18.93
C ILE A 136 -9.29 -7.22 18.38
N MET A 137 -8.77 -7.75 17.28
CA MET A 137 -9.35 -8.93 16.63
C MET A 137 -9.12 -10.24 17.39
N ASN A 138 -8.16 -10.28 18.33
CA ASN A 138 -7.76 -11.52 19.00
C ASN A 138 -7.95 -11.48 20.54
N HIS A 139 -7.85 -10.31 21.19
CA HIS A 139 -7.86 -10.21 22.64
C HIS A 139 -9.29 -10.26 23.22
N LYS A 140 -9.48 -10.99 24.34
CA LYS A 140 -10.78 -11.21 24.99
C LYS A 140 -11.53 -9.92 25.36
N ASN A 141 -10.81 -8.87 25.78
CA ASN A 141 -11.44 -7.60 26.17
C ASN A 141 -12.20 -6.94 25.02
N PHE A 142 -11.87 -7.27 23.78
CA PHE A 142 -12.44 -6.69 22.58
C PHE A 142 -13.30 -7.67 21.77
N ALA A 143 -13.65 -8.85 22.34
CA ALA A 143 -14.40 -9.89 21.63
C ALA A 143 -15.71 -9.38 21.01
N GLY A 144 -16.50 -8.58 21.76
CA GLY A 144 -17.73 -7.98 21.25
C GLY A 144 -17.50 -6.97 20.12
N VAL A 145 -16.44 -6.16 20.23
CA VAL A 145 -16.04 -5.21 19.18
C VAL A 145 -15.57 -5.97 17.94
N ALA A 146 -14.73 -6.98 18.12
CA ALA A 146 -14.24 -7.82 17.03
C ALA A 146 -15.37 -8.53 16.29
N ARG A 147 -16.38 -9.08 17.02
CA ARG A 147 -17.58 -9.64 16.42
C ARG A 147 -18.35 -8.59 15.60
N SER A 148 -18.56 -7.40 16.16
CA SER A 148 -19.27 -6.33 15.45
C SER A 148 -18.55 -5.88 14.18
N ILE A 149 -17.21 -5.87 14.17
CA ILE A 149 -16.37 -5.57 13.00
C ILE A 149 -16.59 -6.65 11.93
N ARG A 150 -16.49 -7.94 12.31
CA ARG A 150 -16.66 -9.06 11.37
C ARG A 150 -18.05 -9.08 10.73
N LEU A 151 -19.10 -8.84 11.53
CA LEU A 151 -20.48 -8.80 11.03
C LEU A 151 -20.68 -7.62 10.07
N GLU A 152 -20.22 -6.42 10.42
CA GLU A 152 -20.33 -5.25 9.55
C GLU A 152 -19.53 -5.44 8.26
N LEU A 153 -18.33 -6.01 8.35
CA LEU A 153 -17.49 -6.33 7.20
C LEU A 153 -18.20 -7.32 6.27
N CYS A 154 -18.74 -8.43 6.81
CA CYS A 154 -19.51 -9.38 6.02
C CYS A 154 -20.71 -8.71 5.35
N GLN A 155 -21.46 -7.88 6.06
CA GLN A 155 -22.63 -7.20 5.51
C GLN A 155 -22.25 -6.27 4.35
N GLN A 156 -21.21 -5.47 4.49
CA GLN A 156 -20.75 -4.58 3.43
C GLN A 156 -20.28 -5.36 2.20
N VAL A 157 -19.45 -6.39 2.41
CA VAL A 157 -18.92 -7.18 1.31
C VAL A 157 -20.00 -8.00 0.61
N LEU A 158 -20.98 -8.55 1.35
CA LEU A 158 -22.12 -9.25 0.76
C LEU A 158 -22.93 -8.34 -0.16
N SER A 159 -23.16 -7.09 0.23
CA SER A 159 -23.91 -6.13 -0.60
C SER A 159 -23.20 -5.76 -1.91
N GLU A 160 -21.86 -5.93 -1.97
CA GLU A 160 -21.05 -5.64 -3.16
C GLU A 160 -20.83 -6.87 -4.06
N THR A 161 -20.94 -8.09 -3.50
CA THR A 161 -20.58 -9.32 -4.20
C THR A 161 -21.76 -10.17 -4.63
N ILE A 162 -22.90 -10.03 -3.97
CA ILE A 162 -24.07 -10.86 -4.19
C ILE A 162 -25.26 -9.97 -4.53
N GLU A 163 -25.87 -10.18 -5.70
CA GLU A 163 -27.00 -9.38 -6.16
C GLU A 163 -28.35 -9.84 -5.59
N ASP A 164 -28.47 -11.14 -5.20
CA ASP A 164 -29.73 -11.72 -4.70
C ASP A 164 -29.97 -11.38 -3.21
N PRO A 165 -30.99 -10.56 -2.89
CA PRO A 165 -31.31 -10.18 -1.52
C PRO A 165 -31.69 -11.37 -0.63
N GLN A 166 -32.27 -12.43 -1.18
CA GLN A 166 -32.73 -13.59 -0.39
C GLN A 166 -31.49 -14.40 0.10
N ILE A 167 -30.46 -14.48 -0.73
CA ILE A 167 -29.19 -15.13 -0.35
C ILE A 167 -28.48 -14.28 0.68
N GLN A 168 -28.43 -12.95 0.49
CA GLN A 168 -27.83 -12.02 1.46
C GLN A 168 -28.50 -12.15 2.84
N ASP A 169 -29.81 -12.10 2.92
CA ASP A 169 -30.56 -12.19 4.19
C ASP A 169 -30.32 -13.53 4.90
N ARG A 170 -30.28 -14.64 4.15
CA ARG A 170 -30.01 -15.97 4.69
C ARG A 170 -28.62 -16.06 5.27
N ILE A 171 -27.63 -15.52 4.57
CA ILE A 171 -26.23 -15.49 5.04
C ILE A 171 -26.13 -14.60 6.28
N GLN A 172 -26.74 -13.42 6.28
CA GLN A 172 -26.70 -12.50 7.43
C GLN A 172 -27.35 -13.11 8.68
N GLN A 173 -28.45 -13.83 8.52
CA GLN A 173 -29.09 -14.52 9.64
C GLN A 173 -28.12 -15.54 10.25
N LYS A 174 -27.52 -16.40 9.46
CA LYS A 174 -26.55 -17.40 9.95
C LYS A 174 -25.30 -16.76 10.57
N LEU A 175 -24.79 -15.69 9.98
CA LEU A 175 -23.66 -14.95 10.54
C LEU A 175 -23.99 -14.35 11.92
N SER A 176 -25.23 -13.91 12.13
CA SER A 176 -25.68 -13.35 13.40
C SER A 176 -25.72 -14.39 14.55
N GLU A 177 -25.82 -15.67 14.22
CA GLU A 177 -25.80 -16.78 15.18
C GLU A 177 -24.41 -17.11 15.70
N ILE A 178 -23.33 -16.63 15.02
CA ILE A 178 -21.96 -16.88 15.44
C ILE A 178 -21.71 -16.14 16.78
N PRO A 179 -21.28 -16.86 17.84
CA PRO A 179 -21.02 -16.25 19.15
C PRO A 179 -19.77 -15.39 19.13
N GLU A 180 -19.56 -14.62 20.19
CA GLU A 180 -18.32 -13.91 20.41
C GLU A 180 -17.17 -14.90 20.59
N GLN A 181 -16.07 -14.63 19.89
CA GLN A 181 -14.87 -15.48 19.87
C GLN A 181 -13.63 -14.64 20.16
N TYR A 182 -12.72 -15.22 20.91
CA TYR A 182 -11.41 -14.65 21.21
C TYR A 182 -10.40 -15.77 21.43
N HIS A 183 -9.13 -15.44 21.45
CA HIS A 183 -8.08 -16.37 21.82
C HIS A 183 -7.70 -16.21 23.30
N GLU A 184 -7.52 -17.32 24.00
CA GLU A 184 -6.86 -17.33 25.31
C GLU A 184 -5.36 -17.21 25.11
N ILE A 185 -4.85 -15.97 25.31
CA ILE A 185 -3.46 -15.62 25.06
C ILE A 185 -2.58 -16.22 26.16
N GLY A 186 -1.48 -16.89 25.76
CA GLY A 186 -0.43 -17.39 26.63
C GLY A 186 -0.79 -18.64 27.44
N ARG A 187 -1.88 -19.37 27.11
CA ARG A 187 -2.29 -20.54 27.89
C ARG A 187 -2.11 -21.88 27.17
N ASP A 188 -2.67 -22.04 25.98
CA ASP A 188 -2.69 -23.34 25.31
C ASP A 188 -1.72 -23.38 24.13
N GLU A 189 -2.18 -22.91 22.99
CA GLU A 189 -1.38 -22.84 21.77
C GLU A 189 -1.08 -21.39 21.43
N PRO A 190 0.13 -21.07 20.95
CA PRO A 190 0.47 -19.73 20.46
C PRO A 190 -0.48 -19.25 19.38
N LEU A 191 -0.69 -17.93 19.26
CA LEU A 191 -1.63 -17.30 18.34
C LEU A 191 -1.41 -17.76 16.87
N SER A 192 -0.16 -18.01 16.47
CA SER A 192 0.17 -18.50 15.14
C SER A 192 -0.34 -19.90 14.80
N GLN A 193 -0.59 -20.72 15.83
CA GLN A 193 -1.09 -22.10 15.67
C GLN A 193 -2.60 -22.20 15.93
N LYS A 194 -3.21 -21.16 16.54
CA LYS A 194 -4.64 -21.15 16.80
C LYS A 194 -5.43 -20.98 15.50
N LYS A 195 -6.63 -21.55 15.48
CA LYS A 195 -7.55 -21.39 14.36
C LYS A 195 -7.89 -19.91 14.15
N ASN A 196 -7.84 -19.43 12.93
CA ASN A 196 -8.22 -18.07 12.60
C ASN A 196 -9.70 -17.83 12.95
N LEU A 197 -9.98 -16.79 13.73
CA LEU A 197 -11.33 -16.42 14.16
C LEU A 197 -12.22 -15.89 13.02
N ASP A 198 -11.67 -15.60 11.86
CA ASP A 198 -12.43 -15.23 10.66
C ASP A 198 -12.97 -16.46 9.91
N THR A 199 -12.39 -17.65 10.16
CA THR A 199 -12.76 -18.90 9.47
C THR A 199 -14.26 -19.20 9.59
N PRO A 200 -14.93 -19.14 10.76
CA PRO A 200 -16.35 -19.43 10.85
C PRO A 200 -17.22 -18.52 9.98
N TYR A 201 -16.84 -17.25 9.83
CA TYR A 201 -17.54 -16.29 8.99
C TYR A 201 -17.36 -16.62 7.50
N LEU A 202 -16.14 -16.94 7.08
CA LEU A 202 -15.83 -17.31 5.70
C LEU A 202 -16.47 -18.66 5.32
N ASP A 203 -16.42 -19.65 6.21
CA ASP A 203 -17.02 -20.98 5.99
C ASP A 203 -18.53 -20.87 5.86
N THR A 204 -19.19 -20.05 6.70
CA THR A 204 -20.64 -19.83 6.61
C THR A 204 -21.04 -19.23 5.26
N VAL A 205 -20.29 -18.25 4.76
CA VAL A 205 -20.54 -17.67 3.44
C VAL A 205 -20.30 -18.71 2.34
N TYR A 206 -19.21 -19.46 2.42
CA TYR A 206 -18.86 -20.50 1.44
C TYR A 206 -19.95 -21.57 1.33
N GLU A 207 -20.42 -22.09 2.46
CA GLU A 207 -21.49 -23.12 2.50
C GLU A 207 -22.78 -22.65 1.84
N GLN A 208 -23.13 -21.37 2.01
CA GLN A 208 -24.35 -20.82 1.42
C GLN A 208 -24.22 -20.54 -0.08
N LEU A 209 -23.01 -20.34 -0.57
CA LEU A 209 -22.74 -20.08 -1.99
C LEU A 209 -22.49 -21.34 -2.80
N GLN A 210 -22.15 -22.47 -2.18
CA GLN A 210 -21.82 -23.74 -2.86
C GLN A 210 -22.91 -24.25 -3.82
N GLY A 211 -24.18 -23.91 -3.59
CA GLY A 211 -25.31 -24.34 -4.41
C GLY A 211 -25.76 -23.33 -5.46
N THR A 212 -25.07 -22.22 -5.62
CA THR A 212 -25.45 -21.14 -6.56
C THR A 212 -24.62 -21.18 -7.82
N GLU A 213 -25.20 -20.72 -8.93
CA GLU A 213 -24.48 -20.45 -10.18
C GLU A 213 -23.36 -19.43 -9.87
N ASP A 214 -22.13 -19.67 -10.28
CA ASP A 214 -20.94 -18.87 -9.95
C ASP A 214 -20.55 -18.79 -8.45
N GLY A 215 -21.03 -19.70 -7.59
CA GLY A 215 -20.78 -19.65 -6.15
C GLY A 215 -19.31 -19.58 -5.76
N ASN A 216 -18.43 -20.32 -6.44
CA ASN A 216 -17.00 -20.27 -6.20
C ASN A 216 -16.38 -18.92 -6.58
N LEU A 217 -16.80 -18.32 -7.70
CA LEU A 217 -16.32 -17.02 -8.14
C LEU A 217 -16.74 -15.93 -7.17
N ASN A 218 -18.00 -15.95 -6.76
CA ASN A 218 -18.55 -15.00 -5.78
C ASN A 218 -17.88 -15.14 -4.41
N PHE A 219 -17.57 -16.35 -3.97
CA PHE A 219 -16.81 -16.57 -2.75
C PHE A 219 -15.38 -16.04 -2.85
N GLN A 220 -14.70 -16.24 -3.96
CA GLN A 220 -13.34 -15.69 -4.17
C GLN A 220 -13.36 -14.15 -4.11
N LYS A 221 -14.32 -13.52 -4.78
CA LYS A 221 -14.51 -12.05 -4.70
C LYS A 221 -14.81 -11.62 -3.27
N PHE A 222 -15.73 -12.31 -2.58
CA PHE A 222 -16.05 -12.03 -1.20
C PHE A 222 -14.81 -12.10 -0.30
N ARG A 223 -14.05 -13.19 -0.36
CA ARG A 223 -12.84 -13.38 0.43
C ARG A 223 -11.79 -12.31 0.16
N SER A 224 -11.61 -11.93 -1.11
CA SER A 224 -10.68 -10.89 -1.50
C SER A 224 -11.06 -9.53 -0.92
N LEU A 225 -12.32 -9.12 -1.09
CA LEU A 225 -12.85 -7.86 -0.55
C LEU A 225 -12.87 -7.85 0.98
N TYR A 226 -13.24 -8.98 1.61
CA TYR A 226 -13.21 -9.14 3.07
C TYR A 226 -11.83 -8.80 3.63
N ASN A 227 -10.79 -9.39 3.06
CA ASN A 227 -9.41 -9.13 3.49
C ASN A 227 -8.98 -7.67 3.23
N GLN A 228 -9.36 -7.10 2.10
CA GLN A 228 -9.00 -5.72 1.74
C GLN A 228 -9.72 -4.68 2.61
N MET A 229 -10.98 -4.91 2.96
CA MET A 229 -11.78 -3.96 3.74
C MET A 229 -11.58 -4.08 5.26
N MET A 230 -10.98 -5.16 5.74
CA MET A 230 -10.76 -5.44 7.17
C MET A 230 -10.19 -4.24 7.93
N MET A 231 -9.13 -3.64 7.41
CA MET A 231 -8.47 -2.49 8.05
C MET A 231 -9.40 -1.27 8.11
N SER A 232 -10.08 -0.96 7.02
CA SER A 232 -10.94 0.23 6.92
C SER A 232 -12.15 0.15 7.86
N VAL A 233 -12.81 -1.02 7.91
CA VAL A 233 -13.98 -1.26 8.79
C VAL A 233 -13.55 -1.28 10.25
N SER A 234 -12.40 -1.90 10.57
CA SER A 234 -11.86 -1.92 11.91
C SER A 234 -11.56 -0.51 12.42
N LEU A 235 -10.88 0.31 11.63
CA LEU A 235 -10.55 1.70 12.01
C LEU A 235 -11.80 2.56 12.23
N ARG A 236 -12.84 2.35 11.41
CA ARG A 236 -14.12 3.05 11.59
C ARG A 236 -14.78 2.78 12.93
N LYS A 237 -14.61 1.57 13.48
CA LYS A 237 -15.15 1.20 14.80
C LYS A 237 -14.28 1.69 15.96
N ILE A 238 -12.99 1.79 15.74
CA ILE A 238 -12.01 2.14 16.78
C ILE A 238 -11.92 3.65 16.96
N PHE A 239 -11.89 4.39 15.85
CA PHE A 239 -11.68 5.84 15.91
C PHE A 239 -12.98 6.60 16.16
N PRO A 240 -12.97 7.61 17.03
CA PRO A 240 -14.09 8.55 17.15
C PRO A 240 -14.27 9.32 15.82
N VAL A 241 -15.50 9.78 15.58
CA VAL A 241 -15.91 10.40 14.30
C VAL A 241 -14.94 11.50 13.83
N GLY A 242 -14.46 12.36 14.74
CA GLY A 242 -13.52 13.43 14.39
C GLY A 242 -12.16 12.89 13.94
N LEU A 243 -11.60 11.90 14.64
CA LEU A 243 -10.31 11.28 14.28
C LEU A 243 -10.42 10.48 12.98
N MET A 244 -11.56 9.80 12.77
CA MET A 244 -11.83 9.11 11.52
C MET A 244 -11.92 10.07 10.33
N GLY A 245 -12.53 11.25 10.53
CA GLY A 245 -12.55 12.31 9.52
C GLY A 245 -11.14 12.82 9.17
N LEU A 246 -10.29 13.03 10.18
CA LEU A 246 -8.89 13.39 9.97
C LEU A 246 -8.10 12.28 9.27
N PHE A 247 -8.35 11.02 9.60
CA PHE A 247 -7.75 9.88 8.91
C PHE A 247 -8.17 9.81 7.45
N CYS A 248 -9.45 10.00 7.13
CA CYS A 248 -9.93 10.06 5.75
C CYS A 248 -9.30 11.23 4.97
N LEU A 249 -9.19 12.41 5.58
CA LEU A 249 -8.52 13.57 4.99
C LEU A 249 -7.05 13.26 4.70
N LEU A 250 -6.35 12.59 5.62
CA LEU A 250 -4.98 12.14 5.45
C LEU A 250 -4.85 11.17 4.27
N MET A 251 -5.71 10.15 4.18
CA MET A 251 -5.68 9.19 3.09
C MET A 251 -5.93 9.84 1.72
N ILE A 252 -6.91 10.74 1.62
CA ILE A 252 -7.18 11.49 0.38
C ILE A 252 -5.98 12.37 0.01
N SER A 253 -5.37 13.06 0.97
CA SER A 253 -4.20 13.90 0.73
C SER A 253 -3.01 13.09 0.23
N LEU A 254 -2.74 11.93 0.83
CA LEU A 254 -1.66 11.04 0.40
C LEU A 254 -1.89 10.47 -1.01
N LEU A 255 -3.15 10.13 -1.35
CA LEU A 255 -3.50 9.67 -2.69
C LEU A 255 -3.28 10.76 -3.73
N ILE A 256 -3.73 11.98 -3.47
CA ILE A 256 -3.55 13.12 -4.40
C ILE A 256 -2.06 13.39 -4.61
N SER A 257 -1.27 13.49 -3.54
CA SER A 257 0.18 13.73 -3.59
C SER A 257 0.95 12.62 -4.32
N THR A 258 0.45 11.39 -4.27
CA THR A 258 1.06 10.28 -5.00
C THR A 258 0.73 10.34 -6.49
N ASP A 259 -0.54 10.58 -6.82
CA ASP A 259 -1.01 10.56 -8.20
C ASP A 259 -0.46 11.75 -8.99
N ASP A 260 -0.49 12.95 -8.43
CA ASP A 260 -0.03 14.16 -9.13
C ASP A 260 1.47 14.09 -9.43
N SER A 261 2.29 13.65 -8.47
CA SER A 261 3.71 13.46 -8.67
C SER A 261 4.02 12.39 -9.72
N ARG A 262 3.30 11.29 -9.74
CA ARG A 262 3.50 10.20 -10.72
C ARG A 262 3.09 10.62 -12.12
N ILE A 263 1.93 11.26 -12.27
CA ILE A 263 1.47 11.77 -13.57
C ILE A 263 2.45 12.79 -14.13
N PHE A 264 2.90 13.73 -13.29
CA PHE A 264 3.83 14.76 -13.72
C PHE A 264 5.18 14.18 -14.16
N ASN A 265 5.77 13.27 -13.34
CA ASN A 265 7.05 12.64 -13.67
C ASN A 265 6.96 11.78 -14.95
N ALA A 266 5.93 10.95 -15.09
CA ALA A 266 5.73 10.15 -16.28
C ALA A 266 5.56 11.03 -17.54
N SER A 267 4.84 12.15 -17.41
CA SER A 267 4.60 13.09 -18.51
C SER A 267 5.86 13.84 -18.93
N THR A 268 6.65 14.29 -17.97
CA THR A 268 7.93 14.98 -18.26
C THR A 268 8.93 14.02 -18.87
N THR A 269 9.07 12.81 -18.35
CA THR A 269 9.92 11.76 -18.94
C THR A 269 9.47 11.41 -20.36
N LEU A 270 8.18 11.22 -20.59
CA LEU A 270 7.65 10.96 -21.94
C LEU A 270 8.00 12.07 -22.92
N VAL A 271 7.85 13.32 -22.50
CA VAL A 271 8.18 14.45 -23.36
C VAL A 271 9.68 14.61 -23.57
N GLN A 272 10.47 14.61 -22.49
CA GLN A 272 11.90 14.91 -22.56
C GLN A 272 12.72 13.77 -23.17
N ASP A 273 12.40 12.52 -22.79
CA ASP A 273 13.23 11.37 -23.16
C ASP A 273 12.71 10.62 -24.38
N CYS A 274 11.37 10.65 -24.62
CA CYS A 274 10.77 9.93 -25.74
C CYS A 274 10.39 10.83 -26.92
N ILE A 275 9.93 12.08 -26.71
CA ILE A 275 9.45 12.92 -27.79
C ILE A 275 10.50 13.91 -28.30
N LEU A 276 11.13 14.66 -27.38
CA LEU A 276 12.10 15.71 -27.78
C LEU A 276 13.30 15.20 -28.58
N PRO A 277 13.89 14.01 -28.32
CA PRO A 277 15.01 13.50 -29.10
C PRO A 277 14.69 13.26 -30.58
N PHE A 278 13.42 13.05 -30.94
CA PHE A 278 12.99 12.87 -32.34
C PHE A 278 12.69 14.18 -33.04
N LEU A 279 12.67 15.31 -32.35
CA LEU A 279 12.42 16.61 -32.94
C LEU A 279 13.68 17.20 -33.55
N LYS A 280 13.62 17.62 -34.81
CA LYS A 280 14.77 18.21 -35.53
C LYS A 280 15.13 19.63 -35.06
N ALA A 281 14.21 20.33 -34.40
CA ALA A 281 14.43 21.70 -33.91
C ALA A 281 13.95 21.85 -32.45
N PRO A 282 14.60 22.69 -31.67
CA PRO A 282 14.20 22.95 -30.28
C PRO A 282 12.84 23.64 -30.24
N LEU A 283 11.99 23.19 -29.32
CA LEU A 283 10.65 23.78 -29.11
C LEU A 283 10.76 25.13 -28.39
N SER A 284 9.89 26.07 -28.71
CA SER A 284 9.74 27.26 -27.89
C SER A 284 9.21 26.88 -26.47
N PRO A 285 9.54 27.66 -25.42
CA PRO A 285 9.11 27.35 -24.04
C PRO A 285 7.58 27.16 -23.92
N LYS A 286 6.80 27.95 -24.64
CA LYS A 286 5.32 27.85 -24.66
C LYS A 286 4.85 26.51 -25.23
N ARG A 287 5.43 26.10 -26.38
CA ARG A 287 5.08 24.81 -27.02
C ARG A 287 5.54 23.63 -26.19
N HIS A 288 6.71 23.72 -25.57
CA HIS A 288 7.18 22.68 -24.65
C HIS A 288 6.22 22.51 -23.47
N LEU A 289 5.80 23.60 -22.83
CA LEU A 289 4.83 23.55 -21.71
C LEU A 289 3.47 22.98 -22.16
N GLN A 290 2.99 23.35 -23.35
CA GLN A 290 1.76 22.79 -23.90
C GLN A 290 1.87 21.28 -24.15
N LEU A 291 3.01 20.82 -24.65
CA LEU A 291 3.28 19.42 -24.88
C LEU A 291 3.30 18.61 -23.56
N VAL A 292 3.93 19.15 -22.51
CA VAL A 292 3.91 18.52 -21.18
C VAL A 292 2.49 18.45 -20.62
N LYS A 293 1.69 19.52 -20.76
CA LYS A 293 0.28 19.50 -20.34
C LYS A 293 -0.55 18.46 -21.09
N LEU A 294 -0.37 18.36 -22.40
CA LEU A 294 -1.05 17.35 -23.22
C LEU A 294 -0.62 15.93 -22.83
N ALA A 295 0.67 15.73 -22.60
CA ALA A 295 1.21 14.46 -22.13
C ALA A 295 0.64 14.09 -20.75
N SER A 296 0.49 15.07 -19.83
CA SER A 296 -0.12 14.84 -18.50
C SER A 296 -1.57 14.38 -18.61
N ILE A 297 -2.35 14.96 -19.52
CA ILE A 297 -3.71 14.50 -19.79
C ILE A 297 -3.69 13.07 -20.34
N GLY A 298 -2.81 12.77 -21.29
CA GLY A 298 -2.68 11.44 -21.87
C GLY A 298 -2.29 10.37 -20.84
N VAL A 299 -1.33 10.67 -19.96
CA VAL A 299 -0.91 9.78 -18.87
C VAL A 299 -2.03 9.59 -17.86
N ALA A 300 -2.77 10.64 -17.49
CA ALA A 300 -3.90 10.53 -16.57
C ALA A 300 -5.02 9.65 -17.16
N VAL A 301 -5.34 9.83 -18.43
CA VAL A 301 -6.32 8.97 -19.13
C VAL A 301 -5.82 7.52 -19.19
N PHE A 302 -4.55 7.30 -19.50
CA PHE A 302 -3.94 5.97 -19.47
C PHE A 302 -4.07 5.31 -18.09
N PHE A 303 -3.77 6.02 -17.00
CA PHE A 303 -3.93 5.51 -15.65
C PHE A 303 -5.39 5.19 -15.32
N LEU A 304 -6.33 6.05 -15.75
CA LEU A 304 -7.77 5.79 -15.57
C LEU A 304 -8.19 4.50 -16.29
N VAL A 305 -7.82 4.35 -17.55
CA VAL A 305 -8.14 3.16 -18.35
C VAL A 305 -7.52 1.91 -17.73
N CYS A 306 -6.24 1.94 -17.36
CA CYS A 306 -5.59 0.83 -16.67
C CYS A 306 -6.30 0.48 -15.35
N SER A 307 -6.69 1.49 -14.57
CA SER A 307 -7.36 1.23 -13.30
C SER A 307 -8.71 0.52 -13.47
N LEU A 308 -9.45 0.82 -14.56
CA LEU A 308 -10.71 0.15 -14.87
C LEU A 308 -10.51 -1.33 -15.25
N PHE A 309 -9.42 -1.67 -15.94
CA PHE A 309 -9.09 -3.06 -16.25
C PHE A 309 -8.62 -3.87 -15.04
N PHE A 310 -7.99 -3.22 -14.06
CA PHE A 310 -7.37 -3.87 -12.90
C PHE A 310 -8.21 -3.79 -11.60
N VAL A 311 -9.43 -3.30 -11.65
CA VAL A 311 -10.33 -3.16 -10.47
C VAL A 311 -10.55 -4.49 -9.74
N ASN A 312 -10.58 -5.62 -10.44
CA ASN A 312 -10.96 -6.93 -9.90
C ASN A 312 -9.77 -7.88 -9.70
N LEU A 313 -8.56 -7.37 -9.46
CA LEU A 313 -7.40 -8.23 -9.22
C LEU A 313 -7.43 -8.81 -7.79
N ASP A 314 -7.70 -10.11 -7.69
CA ASP A 314 -7.69 -10.87 -6.44
C ASP A 314 -6.31 -10.88 -5.76
N TYR A 315 -5.24 -10.77 -6.55
CA TYR A 315 -3.84 -10.82 -6.12
C TYR A 315 -3.11 -9.50 -6.38
N ILE A 316 -3.68 -8.40 -5.90
CA ILE A 316 -3.13 -7.05 -6.11
C ILE A 316 -1.66 -6.94 -5.64
N ASN A 317 -1.32 -7.57 -4.50
CA ASN A 317 0.05 -7.56 -3.97
C ASN A 317 1.02 -8.32 -4.87
N MET A 318 0.61 -9.45 -5.42
CA MET A 318 1.43 -10.23 -6.36
C MET A 318 1.65 -9.44 -7.66
N PHE A 319 0.59 -8.82 -8.20
CA PHE A 319 0.69 -7.96 -9.38
C PHE A 319 1.66 -6.80 -9.15
N LEU A 320 1.53 -6.09 -8.02
CA LEU A 320 2.43 -5.00 -7.67
C LEU A 320 3.87 -5.47 -7.53
N THR A 321 4.10 -6.62 -6.90
CA THR A 321 5.44 -7.20 -6.73
C THR A 321 6.09 -7.50 -8.08
N ILE A 322 5.35 -8.08 -9.02
CA ILE A 322 5.82 -8.36 -10.39
C ILE A 322 6.14 -7.04 -11.11
N MET A 323 5.24 -6.05 -11.06
CA MET A 323 5.46 -4.75 -11.70
C MET A 323 6.69 -4.02 -11.13
N PHE A 324 6.83 -4.00 -9.81
CA PHE A 324 8.02 -3.45 -9.16
C PHE A 324 9.29 -4.25 -9.48
N GLY A 325 9.19 -5.58 -9.55
CA GLY A 325 10.28 -6.46 -9.93
C GLY A 325 10.81 -6.15 -11.32
N ILE A 326 9.94 -6.04 -12.32
CA ILE A 326 10.30 -5.66 -13.70
C ILE A 326 11.08 -4.34 -13.71
N TRP A 327 10.57 -3.34 -13.00
CA TRP A 327 11.20 -2.02 -12.93
C TRP A 327 12.55 -2.07 -12.21
N MET A 328 12.60 -2.63 -11.01
CA MET A 328 13.80 -2.63 -10.16
C MET A 328 14.92 -3.50 -10.73
N ALA A 329 14.59 -4.68 -11.24
CA ALA A 329 15.58 -5.61 -11.77
C ALA A 329 16.25 -5.10 -13.05
N GLY A 330 15.52 -4.35 -13.87
CA GLY A 330 16.08 -3.74 -15.08
C GLY A 330 16.86 -2.45 -14.80
N SER A 331 16.22 -1.48 -14.13
CA SER A 331 16.77 -0.11 -13.99
C SER A 331 17.71 0.06 -12.81
N GLY A 332 17.55 -0.68 -11.70
CA GLY A 332 18.39 -0.54 -10.51
C GLY A 332 19.86 -0.80 -10.78
N PRO A 333 20.25 -1.98 -11.28
CA PRO A 333 21.62 -2.27 -11.64
C PRO A 333 22.22 -1.31 -12.68
N LEU A 334 21.41 -0.95 -13.69
CA LEU A 334 21.81 0.01 -14.72
C LEU A 334 22.24 1.35 -14.11
N MET A 335 21.48 1.89 -13.18
CA MET A 335 21.79 3.16 -12.52
C MET A 335 23.02 3.04 -11.61
N ILE A 336 23.11 1.98 -10.82
CA ILE A 336 24.25 1.78 -9.91
C ILE A 336 25.56 1.61 -10.71
N PHE A 337 25.60 0.71 -11.66
CA PHE A 337 26.79 0.45 -12.44
C PHE A 337 27.11 1.59 -13.41
N GLY A 338 26.11 2.29 -13.94
CA GLY A 338 26.31 3.47 -14.79
C GLY A 338 26.90 4.66 -14.06
N LEU A 339 26.54 4.87 -12.78
CA LEU A 339 27.02 6.01 -12.00
C LEU A 339 28.31 5.73 -11.23
N TYR A 340 28.48 4.51 -10.70
CA TYR A 340 29.56 4.18 -9.77
C TYR A 340 30.62 3.24 -10.34
N SER A 341 30.44 2.72 -11.57
CA SER A 341 31.37 1.82 -12.22
C SER A 341 31.87 2.37 -13.56
N ARG A 342 33.15 2.10 -13.86
CA ARG A 342 33.73 2.39 -15.18
C ARG A 342 33.44 1.32 -16.23
N PHE A 343 32.80 0.22 -15.84
CA PHE A 343 32.44 -0.88 -16.73
C PHE A 343 31.06 -0.68 -17.40
N GLY A 344 30.31 0.36 -17.00
CA GLY A 344 29.03 0.70 -17.60
C GLY A 344 29.20 1.03 -19.10
N ASN A 345 28.48 0.28 -19.94
CA ASN A 345 28.43 0.52 -21.38
C ASN A 345 27.00 0.30 -21.90
N THR A 346 26.72 0.75 -23.12
CA THR A 346 25.39 0.68 -23.74
C THR A 346 24.89 -0.76 -23.85
N VAL A 347 25.75 -1.72 -24.17
CA VAL A 347 25.37 -3.13 -24.28
C VAL A 347 24.97 -3.70 -22.94
N GLY A 348 25.75 -3.43 -21.88
CA GLY A 348 25.44 -3.82 -20.51
C GLY A 348 24.12 -3.21 -20.03
N ALA A 349 23.82 -1.97 -20.42
CA ALA A 349 22.53 -1.33 -20.10
C ALA A 349 21.34 -2.07 -20.72
N TYR A 350 21.42 -2.39 -22.03
CA TYR A 350 20.36 -3.20 -22.68
C TYR A 350 20.25 -4.61 -22.10
N CYS A 351 21.38 -5.26 -21.82
CA CYS A 351 21.38 -6.58 -21.19
C CYS A 351 20.72 -6.52 -19.79
N SER A 352 20.99 -5.51 -18.97
CA SER A 352 20.36 -5.34 -17.66
C SER A 352 18.86 -5.17 -17.77
N LEU A 353 18.39 -4.31 -18.69
CA LEU A 353 16.97 -4.09 -18.89
C LEU A 353 16.24 -5.35 -19.40
N ILE A 354 16.78 -6.01 -20.41
CA ILE A 354 16.15 -7.19 -21.02
C ILE A 354 16.20 -8.38 -20.06
N ALA A 355 17.37 -8.68 -19.49
CA ALA A 355 17.51 -9.82 -18.58
C ALA A 355 16.74 -9.60 -17.28
N GLY A 356 16.83 -8.41 -16.67
CA GLY A 356 16.11 -8.10 -15.43
C GLY A 356 14.60 -8.18 -15.59
N SER A 357 14.06 -7.54 -16.63
CA SER A 357 12.63 -7.61 -16.93
C SER A 357 12.19 -9.03 -17.35
N GLY A 358 13.00 -9.71 -18.17
CA GLY A 358 12.71 -11.05 -18.65
C GLY A 358 12.67 -12.10 -17.53
N ILE A 359 13.63 -12.08 -16.61
CA ILE A 359 13.65 -13.01 -15.46
C ILE A 359 12.41 -12.76 -14.57
N THR A 360 12.04 -11.50 -14.34
CA THR A 360 10.86 -11.20 -13.50
C THR A 360 9.54 -11.64 -14.14
N VAL A 361 9.44 -11.66 -15.47
CA VAL A 361 8.24 -12.11 -16.19
C VAL A 361 8.17 -13.64 -16.31
N LEU A 362 9.31 -14.31 -16.39
CA LEU A 362 9.40 -15.76 -16.60
C LEU A 362 9.46 -16.56 -15.29
N GLY A 363 9.91 -15.97 -14.18
CA GLY A 363 10.02 -16.60 -12.86
C GLY A 363 8.90 -16.29 -11.96
#